data_f97ae7eea16e27ebc57f6d9a0e310e7d
#
_entry.id   f97ae7eea16e27ebc57f6d9a0e310e7d
#
_cell.length_a   1.000
_cell.length_b   1.000
_cell.length_c   1.000
_cell.angle_alpha   90.00
_cell.angle_beta   90.00
_cell.angle_gamma   90.00
#
_symmetry.space_group_name_H-M   'P 1'
#
loop_
_entity.id
_entity.type
_entity.pdbx_description
1 polymer ?
#
loop_
_entity_poly.entity_id
_entity_poly.type
_entity_poly.pdbx_seq_one_letter_code
_entity_poly.pdbx_strand_id
1 'polypeptide(L)'
;GQVVHVHCKKEYTNTNVISALKRKLSAPAERNSKNLRSQEVKFNYKTNCLFCGQGDPYQGRKTDFKLNPIMTLDYSSACLKICDKLNSPWSDEVKDRMLFCPDLPAADAVYHKVCSTNFRTGRDVPRIFEQSGSKVKKCGKATRRRKGECF
;
A
#
# COMPACT_ATOMS: atom_id res chain seq x y z
N GLY A 1 1.57 -31.23 -51.95
CA GLY A 1 0.25 -31.22 -51.30
C GLY A 1 0.42 -31.54 -49.82
N GLN A 2 -0.29 -30.80 -48.94
CA GLN A 2 -0.27 -31.03 -47.49
C GLN A 2 -1.13 -32.25 -47.15
N VAL A 3 -0.60 -33.19 -46.38
CA VAL A 3 -1.29 -34.40 -45.93
C VAL A 3 -1.87 -34.14 -44.52
N VAL A 4 -3.18 -34.32 -44.39
CA VAL A 4 -3.89 -34.15 -43.11
C VAL A 4 -4.58 -35.45 -42.74
N HIS A 5 -4.52 -35.88 -41.47
CA HIS A 5 -5.26 -37.02 -40.97
C HIS A 5 -6.79 -36.81 -41.13
N VAL A 6 -7.50 -37.78 -41.69
CA VAL A 6 -8.94 -37.71 -41.88
C VAL A 6 -9.71 -37.53 -40.57
N HIS A 7 -9.22 -38.16 -39.49
CA HIS A 7 -9.80 -38.01 -38.14
C HIS A 7 -9.64 -36.59 -37.61
N CYS A 8 -8.46 -35.99 -37.68
CA CYS A 8 -8.22 -34.62 -37.28
C CYS A 8 -9.06 -33.62 -38.07
N LYS A 9 -9.22 -33.84 -39.40
CA LYS A 9 -10.08 -33.01 -40.24
C LYS A 9 -11.53 -33.07 -39.78
N LYS A 10 -12.08 -34.24 -39.44
CA LYS A 10 -13.46 -34.42 -38.96
C LYS A 10 -13.68 -33.71 -37.63
N GLU A 11 -12.75 -33.80 -36.69
CA GLU A 11 -12.86 -33.09 -35.43
C GLU A 11 -12.81 -31.59 -35.60
N TYR A 12 -11.87 -31.10 -36.40
CA TYR A 12 -11.67 -29.67 -36.64
C TYR A 12 -12.84 -29.03 -37.42
N THR A 13 -13.55 -29.77 -38.26
CA THR A 13 -14.70 -29.28 -39.02
C THR A 13 -16.05 -29.59 -38.36
N ASN A 14 -16.05 -30.25 -37.20
CA ASN A 14 -17.29 -30.59 -36.50
C ASN A 14 -17.95 -29.33 -35.90
N THR A 15 -19.08 -28.94 -36.49
CA THR A 15 -19.83 -27.74 -36.10
C THR A 15 -20.27 -27.74 -34.63
N ASN A 16 -20.53 -28.93 -34.04
CA ASN A 16 -20.90 -29.06 -32.65
C ASN A 16 -19.71 -28.78 -31.72
N VAL A 17 -18.51 -29.22 -32.06
CA VAL A 17 -17.28 -28.94 -31.34
C VAL A 17 -16.93 -27.47 -31.42
N ILE A 18 -17.03 -26.89 -32.61
CA ILE A 18 -16.76 -25.46 -32.84
C ILE A 18 -17.74 -24.57 -32.04
N SER A 19 -19.03 -24.91 -32.04
CA SER A 19 -20.03 -24.15 -31.30
C SER A 19 -19.91 -24.32 -29.79
N ALA A 20 -19.47 -25.48 -29.30
CA ALA A 20 -19.17 -25.69 -27.88
C ALA A 20 -17.93 -24.88 -27.44
N LEU A 21 -16.90 -24.81 -28.25
CA LEU A 21 -15.73 -23.98 -28.03
C LEU A 21 -16.07 -22.49 -28.06
N LYS A 22 -16.88 -22.05 -29.03
CA LYS A 22 -17.36 -20.65 -29.09
C LYS A 22 -18.17 -20.29 -27.83
N ARG A 23 -19.04 -21.17 -27.33
CA ARG A 23 -19.78 -20.95 -26.06
C ARG A 23 -18.85 -20.85 -24.85
N LYS A 24 -17.78 -21.65 -24.78
CA LYS A 24 -16.77 -21.57 -23.72
C LYS A 24 -15.96 -20.27 -23.78
N LEU A 25 -15.72 -19.73 -24.97
CA LEU A 25 -14.99 -18.49 -25.19
C LEU A 25 -15.87 -17.25 -24.99
N SER A 26 -17.20 -17.35 -25.25
CA SER A 26 -18.15 -16.25 -25.09
C SER A 26 -18.85 -16.23 -23.73
N ALA A 27 -18.72 -17.26 -22.90
CA ALA A 27 -19.15 -17.17 -21.51
C ALA A 27 -18.32 -16.05 -20.82
N PRO A 28 -18.97 -15.07 -20.15
CA PRO A 28 -18.25 -14.17 -19.29
C PRO A 28 -17.58 -15.06 -18.24
N ALA A 29 -16.28 -15.24 -18.40
CA ALA A 29 -15.50 -15.90 -17.39
C ALA A 29 -15.60 -15.03 -16.15
N GLU A 30 -16.41 -15.45 -15.16
CA GLU A 30 -16.04 -15.23 -13.79
C GLU A 30 -14.68 -15.90 -13.62
N ARG A 31 -13.67 -15.16 -14.02
CA ARG A 31 -12.30 -15.54 -13.74
C ARG A 31 -12.17 -15.41 -12.23
N ASN A 32 -12.34 -16.53 -11.52
CA ASN A 32 -11.56 -16.73 -10.33
C ASN A 32 -10.12 -16.40 -10.74
N SER A 33 -9.77 -15.14 -10.61
CA SER A 33 -8.42 -14.66 -10.78
C SER A 33 -7.63 -15.34 -9.67
N LYS A 34 -7.06 -16.51 -9.99
CA LYS A 34 -5.97 -17.04 -9.21
C LYS A 34 -5.00 -15.89 -9.14
N ASN A 35 -4.85 -15.28 -7.95
CA ASN A 35 -3.91 -14.20 -7.70
C ASN A 35 -2.54 -14.68 -8.15
N LEU A 36 -2.22 -14.39 -9.40
CA LEU A 36 -0.87 -14.56 -9.89
C LEU A 36 0.00 -13.60 -9.07
N ARG A 37 1.16 -14.04 -8.60
CA ARG A 37 2.13 -13.22 -7.87
C ARG A 37 2.42 -11.85 -8.52
N SER A 38 2.13 -11.70 -9.80
CA SER A 38 2.23 -10.45 -10.57
C SER A 38 1.09 -9.45 -10.34
N GLN A 39 0.06 -9.79 -9.56
CA GLN A 39 -1.05 -8.90 -9.19
C GLN A 39 -0.93 -8.37 -7.76
N GLU A 40 0.22 -8.48 -7.12
CA GLU A 40 0.49 -7.71 -5.92
C GLU A 40 0.32 -6.23 -6.27
N VAL A 41 -0.61 -5.57 -5.60
CA VAL A 41 -0.88 -4.15 -5.79
C VAL A 41 0.42 -3.41 -5.47
N LYS A 42 1.18 -3.06 -6.52
CA LYS A 42 2.43 -2.33 -6.35
C LYS A 42 2.11 -1.00 -5.66
N PHE A 43 2.78 -0.74 -4.56
CA PHE A 43 2.65 0.52 -3.84
C PHE A 43 2.96 1.70 -4.78
N ASN A 44 2.05 2.67 -4.85
CA ASN A 44 2.24 3.83 -5.72
C ASN A 44 2.87 4.98 -4.93
N TYR A 45 4.15 5.21 -5.13
CA TYR A 45 4.93 6.23 -4.42
C TYR A 45 4.47 7.66 -4.72
N LYS A 46 3.92 7.93 -5.92
CA LYS A 46 3.48 9.27 -6.34
C LYS A 46 2.17 9.73 -5.72
N THR A 47 1.30 8.79 -5.40
CA THR A 47 -0.07 9.11 -4.93
C THR A 47 -0.32 8.71 -3.49
N ASN A 48 0.48 7.80 -2.95
CA ASN A 48 0.28 7.25 -1.62
C ASN A 48 1.39 7.67 -0.66
N CYS A 49 0.99 8.08 0.53
CA CYS A 49 1.91 8.44 1.59
C CYS A 49 2.79 7.25 1.98
N LEU A 50 4.11 7.45 2.00
CA LEU A 50 5.10 6.43 2.35
C LEU A 50 4.81 5.76 3.70
N PHE A 51 4.30 6.49 4.69
CA PHE A 51 4.07 5.99 6.05
C PHE A 51 2.71 5.32 6.25
N CYS A 52 1.61 5.95 5.84
CA CYS A 52 0.27 5.40 6.06
C CYS A 52 -0.30 4.64 4.86
N GLY A 53 0.34 4.70 3.70
CA GLY A 53 -0.13 4.04 2.48
C GLY A 53 -1.36 4.67 1.82
N GLN A 54 -1.87 5.78 2.36
CA GLN A 54 -3.07 6.45 1.84
C GLN A 54 -2.73 7.70 1.04
N GLY A 55 -3.60 8.05 0.09
CA GLY A 55 -3.52 9.31 -0.64
C GLY A 55 -3.94 10.50 0.21
N ASP A 56 -4.11 11.66 -0.42
CA ASP A 56 -4.62 12.86 0.24
C ASP A 56 -6.15 12.75 0.48
N PRO A 57 -6.62 12.50 1.73
CA PRO A 57 -8.03 12.32 2.02
C PRO A 57 -8.83 13.63 1.95
N TYR A 58 -8.15 14.77 1.96
CA TYR A 58 -8.77 16.09 2.01
C TYR A 58 -8.56 16.93 0.74
N GLN A 59 -7.96 16.34 -0.31
CA GLN A 59 -7.71 17.03 -1.59
C GLN A 59 -7.01 18.40 -1.42
N GLY A 60 -6.00 18.45 -0.55
CA GLY A 60 -5.23 19.67 -0.28
C GLY A 60 -5.90 20.69 0.66
N ARG A 61 -7.13 20.44 1.16
CA ARG A 61 -7.84 21.38 2.04
C ARG A 61 -7.22 21.49 3.44
N LYS A 62 -6.52 20.46 3.91
CA LYS A 62 -5.80 20.45 5.19
C LYS A 62 -4.32 20.31 4.95
N THR A 63 -3.55 21.30 5.32
CA THR A 63 -2.09 21.35 5.10
C THR A 63 -1.34 20.19 5.71
N ASP A 64 -1.78 19.69 6.85
CA ASP A 64 -1.13 18.60 7.58
C ASP A 64 -1.23 17.25 6.85
N PHE A 65 -2.29 17.06 6.05
CA PHE A 65 -2.55 15.85 5.25
C PHE A 65 -2.21 16.03 3.78
N LYS A 66 -1.69 17.20 3.40
CA LYS A 66 -1.17 17.41 2.05
C LYS A 66 0.02 16.49 1.81
N LEU A 67 0.09 15.90 0.63
CA LEU A 67 1.22 15.10 0.18
C LEU A 67 2.40 16.03 -0.15
N ASN A 68 3.53 15.78 0.47
CA ASN A 68 4.78 16.50 0.25
C ASN A 68 5.78 15.56 -0.42
N PRO A 69 6.52 16.02 -1.44
CA PRO A 69 7.52 15.20 -2.11
C PRO A 69 8.75 14.99 -1.23
N ILE A 70 9.39 13.84 -1.38
CA ILE A 70 10.70 13.56 -0.81
C ILE A 70 11.76 14.08 -1.77
N MET A 71 12.59 15.01 -1.31
CA MET A 71 13.56 15.73 -2.17
C MET A 71 15.00 15.22 -2.01
N THR A 72 15.32 14.47 -0.95
CA THR A 72 16.70 14.08 -0.64
C THR A 72 16.83 12.60 -0.34
N LEU A 73 17.97 12.02 -0.73
CA LEU A 73 18.31 10.62 -0.41
C LEU A 73 18.55 10.40 1.08
N ASP A 74 19.05 11.42 1.79
CA ASP A 74 19.30 11.35 3.24
C ASP A 74 18.02 11.11 4.05
N TYR A 75 16.87 11.47 3.48
CA TYR A 75 15.58 11.23 4.11
C TYR A 75 15.32 9.75 4.35
N SER A 76 15.60 8.89 3.35
CA SER A 76 15.43 7.45 3.46
C SER A 76 16.35 6.85 4.51
N SER A 77 17.63 7.23 4.51
CA SER A 77 18.61 6.73 5.49
C SER A 77 18.26 7.14 6.93
N ALA A 78 17.77 8.37 7.12
CA ALA A 78 17.29 8.82 8.42
C ALA A 78 16.06 8.04 8.90
N CYS A 79 15.11 7.75 8.00
CA CYS A 79 13.91 6.98 8.33
C CYS A 79 14.23 5.51 8.62
N LEU A 80 15.16 4.88 7.90
CA LEU A 80 15.58 3.49 8.18
C LEU A 80 16.16 3.33 9.59
N LYS A 81 16.98 4.30 10.05
CA LYS A 81 17.49 4.33 11.43
C LYS A 81 16.37 4.41 12.47
N ILE A 82 15.24 5.03 12.13
CA ILE A 82 14.07 5.12 12.99
C ILE A 82 13.29 3.81 12.97
N CYS A 83 13.16 3.16 11.81
CA CYS A 83 12.55 1.84 11.69
C CYS A 83 13.22 0.83 12.61
N ASP A 84 14.55 0.80 12.64
CA ASP A 84 15.33 -0.11 13.50
C ASP A 84 15.14 0.17 15.00
N LYS A 85 14.77 1.40 15.38
CA LYS A 85 14.49 1.77 16.78
C LYS A 85 13.06 1.46 17.20
N LEU A 86 12.08 1.61 16.30
CA LEU A 86 10.66 1.48 16.64
C LEU A 86 10.22 0.02 16.77
N ASN A 87 10.79 -0.87 15.99
CA ASN A 87 10.55 -2.32 16.01
C ASN A 87 9.04 -2.68 16.09
N SER A 88 8.23 -2.12 15.22
CA SER A 88 6.78 -2.24 15.19
C SER A 88 6.29 -2.68 13.81
N PRO A 89 5.10 -3.32 13.69
CA PRO A 89 4.55 -3.68 12.38
C PRO A 89 4.45 -2.51 11.40
N TRP A 90 4.23 -1.31 11.92
CA TRP A 90 4.24 -0.10 11.11
C TRP A 90 5.64 0.24 10.58
N SER A 91 6.67 0.10 11.43
CA SER A 91 8.05 0.34 11.00
C SER A 91 8.53 -0.68 9.98
N ASP A 92 8.11 -1.94 10.12
CA ASP A 92 8.46 -3.01 9.17
C ASP A 92 7.88 -2.74 7.78
N GLU A 93 6.60 -2.38 7.70
CA GLU A 93 5.94 -2.01 6.44
C GLU A 93 6.58 -0.79 5.77
N VAL A 94 6.94 0.24 6.56
CA VAL A 94 7.62 1.44 6.04
C VAL A 94 9.03 1.08 5.56
N LYS A 95 9.74 0.22 6.29
CA LYS A 95 11.06 -0.29 5.93
C LYS A 95 11.01 -1.06 4.60
N ASP A 96 10.05 -1.95 4.44
CA ASP A 96 9.86 -2.72 3.21
C ASP A 96 9.60 -1.82 1.99
N ARG A 97 8.76 -0.78 2.14
CA ARG A 97 8.55 0.21 1.08
C ARG A 97 9.83 0.96 0.71
N MET A 98 10.65 1.34 1.70
CA MET A 98 11.92 2.04 1.45
C MET A 98 12.97 1.13 0.80
N LEU A 99 13.03 -0.14 1.20
CA LEU A 99 13.97 -1.11 0.61
C LEU A 99 13.57 -1.51 -0.80
N PHE A 100 12.26 -1.55 -1.08
CA PHE A 100 11.77 -1.83 -2.43
C PHE A 100 12.10 -0.72 -3.43
N CYS A 101 12.17 0.54 -2.98
CA CYS A 101 12.53 1.70 -3.80
C CYS A 101 13.68 2.47 -3.15
N PRO A 102 14.95 2.19 -3.49
CA PRO A 102 16.11 2.83 -2.88
C PRO A 102 16.24 4.31 -3.23
N ASP A 103 15.69 4.74 -4.37
CA ASP A 103 15.69 6.15 -4.81
C ASP A 103 14.28 6.73 -4.74
N LEU A 104 13.88 7.14 -3.53
CA LEU A 104 12.57 7.74 -3.28
C LEU A 104 12.36 9.08 -4.02
N PRO A 105 13.35 9.98 -4.12
CA PRO A 105 13.24 11.18 -4.95
C PRO A 105 12.97 10.89 -6.43
N ALA A 106 13.68 9.95 -7.03
CA ALA A 106 13.47 9.57 -8.44
C ALA A 106 12.11 8.90 -8.68
N ALA A 107 11.56 8.24 -7.66
CA ALA A 107 10.21 7.67 -7.70
C ALA A 107 9.11 8.70 -7.46
N ASP A 108 9.42 9.98 -7.29
CA ASP A 108 8.49 11.05 -6.88
C ASP A 108 7.70 10.68 -5.60
N ALA A 109 8.37 10.01 -4.65
CA ALA A 109 7.73 9.52 -3.45
C ALA A 109 7.22 10.67 -2.57
N VAL A 110 6.03 10.47 -1.99
CA VAL A 110 5.33 11.49 -1.22
C VAL A 110 4.99 11.02 0.20
N TYR A 111 4.80 11.98 1.09
CA TYR A 111 4.40 11.72 2.48
C TYR A 111 3.52 12.83 3.05
N HIS A 112 2.69 12.49 4.04
CA HIS A 112 2.00 13.48 4.87
C HIS A 112 2.93 13.97 5.98
N LYS A 113 2.96 15.29 6.21
CA LYS A 113 3.76 15.90 7.28
C LYS A 113 3.44 15.32 8.65
N VAL A 114 2.15 15.14 8.95
CA VAL A 114 1.68 14.52 10.21
C VAL A 114 2.21 13.10 10.35
N CYS A 115 2.10 12.27 9.29
CA CYS A 115 2.58 10.88 9.34
C CYS A 115 4.08 10.78 9.57
N SER A 116 4.87 11.65 8.91
CA SER A 116 6.32 11.72 9.14
C SER A 116 6.66 12.13 10.58
N THR A 117 5.95 13.10 11.13
CA THR A 117 6.15 13.53 12.52
C THR A 117 5.78 12.44 13.52
N ASN A 118 4.63 11.79 13.33
CA ASN A 118 4.16 10.69 14.17
C ASN A 118 5.12 9.51 14.12
N PHE A 119 5.61 9.17 12.93
CA PHE A 119 6.58 8.10 12.76
C PHE A 119 7.89 8.38 13.50
N ARG A 120 8.45 9.59 13.41
CA ARG A 120 9.68 9.98 14.10
C ARG A 120 9.55 10.00 15.62
N THR A 121 8.35 10.31 16.10
CA THR A 121 8.09 10.42 17.55
C THR A 121 7.49 9.15 18.15
N GLY A 122 7.18 8.14 17.34
CA GLY A 122 6.48 6.92 17.77
C GLY A 122 5.06 7.18 18.29
N ARG A 123 4.42 8.29 17.89
CA ARG A 123 3.06 8.67 18.29
C ARG A 123 2.06 8.31 17.21
N ASP A 124 0.78 8.16 17.60
CA ASP A 124 -0.39 8.03 16.73
C ASP A 124 -0.15 7.10 15.52
N VAL A 125 0.04 5.82 15.82
CA VAL A 125 0.15 4.77 14.79
C VAL A 125 -1.11 4.79 13.93
N PRO A 126 -1.02 4.75 12.59
CA PRO A 126 -2.20 4.69 11.74
C PRO A 126 -3.06 3.46 12.06
N ARG A 127 -4.39 3.65 12.09
CA ARG A 127 -5.35 2.60 12.48
C ARG A 127 -5.22 1.29 11.70
N ILE A 128 -4.65 1.35 10.50
CA ILE A 128 -4.38 0.17 9.67
C ILE A 128 -3.41 -0.80 10.39
N PHE A 129 -2.51 -0.27 11.21
CA PHE A 129 -1.50 -1.03 11.95
C PHE A 129 -1.87 -1.28 13.42
N GLU A 130 -2.97 -0.70 13.92
CA GLU A 130 -3.42 -0.90 15.32
C GLU A 130 -3.94 -2.32 15.60
N GLN A 131 -4.29 -3.09 14.56
CA GLN A 131 -4.95 -4.40 14.72
C GLN A 131 -3.99 -5.57 14.97
N SER A 132 -2.69 -5.38 14.94
CA SER A 132 -1.71 -6.47 15.08
C SER A 132 -0.88 -6.47 16.36
N GLY A 133 -1.18 -5.66 17.37
CA GLY A 133 -0.40 -5.75 18.62
C GLY A 133 -0.90 -4.87 19.73
N SER A 134 -1.30 -5.51 20.83
CA SER A 134 -1.36 -5.04 22.23
C SER A 134 -1.75 -3.58 22.51
N LYS A 135 -2.88 -3.46 23.23
CA LYS A 135 -3.37 -2.24 23.88
C LYS A 135 -2.26 -1.53 24.66
N VAL A 136 -1.61 -0.55 24.05
CA VAL A 136 -0.81 0.42 24.78
C VAL A 136 -1.78 1.29 25.57
N LYS A 137 -1.74 1.18 26.91
CA LYS A 137 -2.52 2.01 27.82
C LYS A 137 -2.22 3.48 27.53
N LYS A 138 -3.24 4.25 27.11
CA LYS A 138 -3.17 5.70 27.00
C LYS A 138 -2.82 6.25 28.36
N CYS A 139 -1.62 6.79 28.50
CA CYS A 139 -1.23 7.56 29.68
C CYS A 139 -2.13 8.81 29.72
N GLY A 140 -2.94 8.91 30.76
CA GLY A 140 -3.90 10.00 30.95
C GLY A 140 -3.19 11.36 30.95
N LYS A 141 -3.73 12.31 30.19
CA LYS A 141 -3.34 13.72 30.30
C LYS A 141 -3.65 14.19 31.69
N ALA A 142 -2.62 14.42 32.51
CA ALA A 142 -2.74 15.14 33.77
C ALA A 142 -3.20 16.58 33.46
N THR A 143 -4.47 16.86 33.70
CA THR A 143 -4.99 18.22 33.73
C THR A 143 -4.32 18.97 34.88
N ARG A 144 -3.41 19.89 34.56
CA ARG A 144 -2.92 20.88 35.50
C ARG A 144 -4.10 21.74 35.93
N ARG A 145 -4.68 21.45 37.13
CA ARG A 145 -5.54 22.38 37.84
C ARG A 145 -4.71 23.60 38.21
N ARG A 146 -5.01 24.75 37.62
CA ARG A 146 -4.58 26.03 38.15
C ARG A 146 -5.28 26.25 39.49
N LYS A 147 -4.48 26.31 40.58
CA LYS A 147 -4.94 26.86 41.87
C LYS A 147 -5.21 28.34 41.64
N GLY A 148 -6.48 28.74 41.71
CA GLY A 148 -6.86 30.13 41.91
C GLY A 148 -6.64 30.47 43.36
N GLU A 149 -5.80 31.44 43.63
CA GLU A 149 -5.74 32.09 44.91
C GLU A 149 -6.96 33.00 45.04
N CYS A 150 -7.72 32.81 46.10
CA CYS A 150 -8.69 33.77 46.59
C CYS A 150 -7.98 34.75 47.53
N PHE A 151 -8.17 36.02 47.25
CA PHE A 151 -8.23 37.09 48.25
C PHE A 151 -9.57 37.75 48.11
#